data_4e171516d1d75c369b0600763dc551a2
#
_entry.id   4e171516d1d75c369b0600763dc551a2
#
_cell.length_a   1.000
_cell.length_b   1.000
_cell.length_c   1.000
_cell.angle_alpha   90.00
_cell.angle_beta   90.00
_cell.angle_gamma   90.00
#
_symmetry.space_group_name_H-M   'P 1'
#
loop_
_entity.id
_entity.type
_entity.pdbx_description
1 polymer ?
#
loop_
_entity_poly.entity_id
_entity_poly.type
_entity_poly.pdbx_seq_one_letter_code
_entity_poly.pdbx_strand_id
1 'polypeptide(L)'
;VDRVDEAYFREQIAPLIKGPGVQFVGEINERQKIDFLGQAQALMFLIDWPEPFGLSMIEAMACGTPVLAFRRGSVEEVVDQGVTGYIVDGIEEAILALPHVVALDRRAVRRRFEDRFSSTRMAKDYLRVYKSLRAPRNLKQVSSRAEPVDAVAATYHPAE
;
A
#
# COMPACT_ATOMS: atom_id res chain seq x y z
N VAL A 1 -20.83 3.13 0.75
CA VAL A 1 -20.46 4.23 -0.17
C VAL A 1 -20.77 5.54 0.52
N ASP A 2 -19.85 6.47 0.49
CA ASP A 2 -20.05 7.78 1.11
C ASP A 2 -21.14 8.55 0.35
N ARG A 3 -21.91 9.39 1.05
CA ARG A 3 -23.03 10.14 0.44
C ARG A 3 -22.59 10.99 -0.75
N VAL A 4 -21.38 11.50 -0.71
CA VAL A 4 -20.78 12.33 -1.78
C VAL A 4 -20.60 11.50 -3.05
N ASP A 5 -20.26 10.21 -2.92
CA ASP A 5 -19.93 9.32 -4.02
C ASP A 5 -21.11 8.44 -4.46
N GLU A 6 -22.28 8.57 -3.82
CA GLU A 6 -23.43 7.70 -4.09
C GLU A 6 -23.94 7.82 -5.54
N ALA A 7 -23.97 9.02 -6.09
CA ALA A 7 -24.35 9.24 -7.47
C ALA A 7 -23.35 8.61 -8.44
N TYR A 8 -22.05 8.83 -8.21
CA TYR A 8 -20.99 8.22 -9.00
C TYR A 8 -21.05 6.68 -8.94
N PHE A 9 -21.18 6.13 -7.74
CA PHE A 9 -21.30 4.68 -7.56
C PHE A 9 -22.49 4.13 -8.37
N ARG A 10 -23.67 4.74 -8.23
CA ARG A 10 -24.90 4.27 -8.90
C ARG A 10 -24.81 4.35 -10.43
N GLU A 11 -24.21 5.43 -10.94
CA GLU A 11 -24.21 5.73 -12.37
C GLU A 11 -23.04 5.11 -13.12
N GLN A 12 -21.87 5.05 -12.48
CA GLN A 12 -20.64 4.61 -13.13
C GLN A 12 -20.19 3.21 -12.68
N ILE A 13 -20.33 2.88 -11.39
CA ILE A 13 -19.78 1.63 -10.85
C ILE A 13 -20.80 0.51 -10.83
N ALA A 14 -22.03 0.76 -10.35
CA ALA A 14 -23.05 -0.27 -10.21
C ALA A 14 -23.39 -1.02 -11.51
N PRO A 15 -23.37 -0.42 -12.70
CA PRO A 15 -23.55 -1.16 -13.95
C PRO A 15 -22.42 -2.14 -14.24
N LEU A 16 -21.17 -1.79 -13.89
CA LEU A 16 -19.98 -2.61 -14.16
C LEU A 16 -19.91 -3.85 -13.28
N ILE A 17 -20.37 -3.75 -12.03
CA ILE A 17 -20.35 -4.88 -11.06
C ILE A 17 -21.55 -5.81 -11.16
N LYS A 18 -22.48 -5.57 -12.10
CA LYS A 18 -23.61 -6.47 -12.38
C LYS A 18 -23.27 -7.60 -13.35
N GLY A 19 -22.07 -7.55 -13.95
CA GLY A 19 -21.63 -8.53 -14.93
C GLY A 19 -21.29 -9.90 -14.31
N PRO A 20 -21.28 -10.98 -15.12
CA PRO A 20 -20.86 -12.29 -14.65
C PRO A 20 -19.38 -12.24 -14.20
N GLY A 21 -19.07 -12.93 -13.09
CA GLY A 21 -17.70 -12.98 -12.55
C GLY A 21 -17.33 -11.83 -11.61
N VAL A 22 -18.22 -10.86 -11.38
CA VAL A 22 -18.01 -9.78 -10.41
C VAL A 22 -19.08 -9.88 -9.31
N GLN A 23 -18.63 -9.88 -8.06
CA GLN A 23 -19.51 -9.88 -6.89
C GLN A 23 -19.15 -8.72 -5.96
N PHE A 24 -20.09 -7.81 -5.75
CA PHE A 24 -19.96 -6.77 -4.74
C PHE A 24 -20.42 -7.31 -3.39
N VAL A 25 -19.49 -7.43 -2.45
CA VAL A 25 -19.74 -8.02 -1.13
C VAL A 25 -20.08 -6.98 -0.05
N GLY A 26 -20.03 -5.67 -0.40
CA GLY A 26 -20.27 -4.60 0.57
C GLY A 26 -19.15 -4.48 1.61
N GLU A 27 -19.47 -3.92 2.76
CA GLU A 27 -18.55 -3.80 3.89
C GLU A 27 -18.39 -5.15 4.59
N ILE A 28 -17.14 -5.51 4.92
CA ILE A 28 -16.79 -6.73 5.63
C ILE A 28 -16.13 -6.36 6.97
N ASN A 29 -16.47 -7.10 8.03
CA ASN A 29 -15.85 -6.93 9.34
C ASN A 29 -14.49 -7.65 9.43
N GLU A 30 -13.75 -7.42 10.53
CA GLU A 30 -12.40 -7.98 10.72
C GLU A 30 -12.32 -9.52 10.58
N ARG A 31 -13.34 -10.26 11.05
CA ARG A 31 -13.36 -11.74 10.92
C ARG A 31 -13.56 -12.15 9.47
N GLN A 32 -14.53 -11.53 8.80
CA GLN A 32 -14.82 -11.77 7.39
C GLN A 32 -13.63 -11.40 6.50
N LYS A 33 -12.89 -10.34 6.86
CA LYS A 33 -11.69 -9.89 6.13
C LYS A 33 -10.62 -10.98 6.08
N ILE A 34 -10.36 -11.67 7.20
CA ILE A 34 -9.36 -12.74 7.25
C ILE A 34 -9.73 -13.87 6.29
N ASP A 35 -10.98 -14.32 6.32
CA ASP A 35 -11.46 -15.38 5.42
C ASP A 35 -11.47 -14.92 3.97
N PHE A 36 -11.95 -13.71 3.71
CA PHE A 36 -12.04 -13.13 2.37
C PHE A 36 -10.65 -12.99 1.72
N LEU A 37 -9.71 -12.36 2.41
CA LEU A 37 -8.34 -12.23 1.93
C LEU A 37 -7.61 -13.57 1.89
N GLY A 38 -7.79 -14.43 2.90
CA GLY A 38 -7.14 -15.73 2.97
C GLY A 38 -7.55 -16.69 1.85
N GLN A 39 -8.76 -16.59 1.32
CA GLN A 39 -9.24 -17.40 0.20
C GLN A 39 -8.98 -16.75 -1.17
N ALA A 40 -8.66 -15.45 -1.21
CA ALA A 40 -8.35 -14.76 -2.45
C ALA A 40 -7.06 -15.31 -3.08
N GLN A 41 -7.02 -15.43 -4.39
CA GLN A 41 -5.81 -15.81 -5.13
C GLN A 41 -4.80 -14.67 -5.18
N ALA A 42 -5.28 -13.42 -5.25
CA ALA A 42 -4.48 -12.20 -5.20
C ALA A 42 -5.34 -11.03 -4.74
N LEU A 43 -4.71 -10.03 -4.15
CA LEU A 43 -5.29 -8.69 -3.98
C LEU A 43 -4.92 -7.83 -5.19
N MET A 44 -5.92 -7.31 -5.89
CA MET A 44 -5.71 -6.33 -6.96
C MET A 44 -5.79 -4.90 -6.38
N PHE A 45 -4.64 -4.29 -6.14
CA PHE A 45 -4.50 -2.93 -5.61
C PHE A 45 -4.18 -1.96 -6.75
N LEU A 46 -5.12 -1.85 -7.69
CA LEU A 46 -4.96 -1.08 -8.93
C LEU A 46 -5.53 0.35 -8.79
N ILE A 47 -5.18 1.02 -7.71
CA ILE A 47 -5.59 2.41 -7.46
C ILE A 47 -4.65 3.39 -8.14
N ASP A 48 -5.20 4.46 -8.69
CA ASP A 48 -4.43 5.48 -9.43
C ASP A 48 -4.27 6.78 -8.62
N TRP A 49 -3.92 6.63 -7.35
CA TRP A 49 -3.60 7.75 -6.47
C TRP A 49 -2.42 7.38 -5.55
N PRO A 50 -1.64 8.36 -5.04
CA PRO A 50 -0.47 8.07 -4.19
C PRO A 50 -0.91 7.66 -2.77
N GLU A 51 -1.23 6.39 -2.60
CA GLU A 51 -1.59 5.81 -1.30
C GLU A 51 -0.43 5.94 -0.30
N PRO A 52 -0.63 6.59 0.85
CA PRO A 52 0.47 6.87 1.79
C PRO A 52 0.99 5.62 2.51
N PHE A 53 0.20 4.57 2.71
CA PHE A 53 0.64 3.39 3.45
C PHE A 53 0.14 2.06 2.86
N GLY A 54 -1.14 1.95 2.50
CA GLY A 54 -1.72 0.75 1.89
C GLY A 54 -1.96 -0.42 2.85
N LEU A 55 -2.73 -0.19 3.92
CA LEU A 55 -3.06 -1.22 4.92
C LEU A 55 -3.61 -2.50 4.30
N SER A 56 -4.46 -2.40 3.28
CA SER A 56 -5.04 -3.56 2.60
C SER A 56 -4.01 -4.49 1.95
N MET A 57 -2.89 -3.95 1.45
CA MET A 57 -1.78 -4.75 0.95
C MET A 57 -1.13 -5.55 2.06
N ILE A 58 -0.88 -4.91 3.21
CA ILE A 58 -0.27 -5.55 4.38
C ILE A 58 -1.20 -6.61 4.98
N GLU A 59 -2.49 -6.34 5.03
CA GLU A 59 -3.52 -7.30 5.48
C GLU A 59 -3.62 -8.52 4.56
N ALA A 60 -3.55 -8.32 3.24
CA ALA A 60 -3.48 -9.43 2.28
C ALA A 60 -2.22 -10.27 2.49
N MET A 61 -1.05 -9.64 2.62
CA MET A 61 0.21 -10.33 2.91
C MET A 61 0.17 -11.07 4.25
N ALA A 62 -0.51 -10.53 5.27
CA ALA A 62 -0.76 -11.21 6.54
C ALA A 62 -1.57 -12.51 6.37
N CYS A 63 -2.43 -12.59 5.37
CA CYS A 63 -3.16 -13.80 5.00
C CYS A 63 -2.39 -14.68 4.00
N GLY A 64 -1.16 -14.32 3.65
CA GLY A 64 -0.37 -15.00 2.61
C GLY A 64 -0.89 -14.75 1.21
N THR A 65 -1.69 -13.72 0.99
CA THR A 65 -2.26 -13.40 -0.31
C THR A 65 -1.37 -12.41 -1.03
N PRO A 66 -0.87 -12.75 -2.24
CA PRO A 66 0.00 -11.88 -3.00
C PRO A 66 -0.75 -10.66 -3.55
N VAL A 67 0.00 -9.61 -3.85
CA VAL A 67 -0.53 -8.31 -4.28
C VAL A 67 -0.15 -8.03 -5.73
N LEU A 68 -1.11 -7.56 -6.52
CA LEU A 68 -0.88 -6.92 -7.82
C LEU A 68 -1.24 -5.45 -7.67
N ALA A 69 -0.28 -4.55 -7.85
CA ALA A 69 -0.48 -3.13 -7.55
C ALA A 69 0.08 -2.22 -8.65
N PHE A 70 -0.57 -1.07 -8.86
CA PHE A 70 0.03 0.01 -9.63
C PHE A 70 1.15 0.68 -8.84
N ARG A 71 2.19 1.14 -9.56
CA ARG A 71 3.32 1.88 -9.00
C ARG A 71 2.89 3.27 -8.53
N ARG A 72 2.26 3.35 -7.35
CA ARG A 72 1.77 4.60 -6.76
C ARG A 72 2.07 4.65 -5.27
N GLY A 73 2.47 5.82 -4.79
CA GLY A 73 2.70 6.07 -3.36
C GLY A 73 3.61 5.04 -2.68
N SER A 74 3.14 4.41 -1.61
CA SER A 74 3.90 3.47 -0.77
C SER A 74 4.11 2.08 -1.36
N VAL A 75 3.56 1.78 -2.54
CA VAL A 75 3.56 0.42 -3.11
C VAL A 75 4.96 -0.17 -3.22
N GLU A 76 5.96 0.61 -3.68
CA GLU A 76 7.35 0.16 -3.80
C GLU A 76 8.02 -0.10 -2.45
N GLU A 77 7.52 0.52 -1.39
CA GLU A 77 8.02 0.28 -0.03
C GLU A 77 7.37 -0.95 0.62
N VAL A 78 6.16 -1.31 0.21
CA VAL A 78 5.37 -2.41 0.81
C VAL A 78 5.56 -3.72 0.06
N VAL A 79 5.46 -3.69 -1.27
CA VAL A 79 5.48 -4.88 -2.13
C VAL A 79 6.89 -5.19 -2.61
N ASP A 80 7.36 -6.41 -2.33
CA ASP A 80 8.61 -6.92 -2.87
C ASP A 80 8.32 -7.63 -4.20
N GLN A 81 8.84 -7.07 -5.30
CA GLN A 81 8.64 -7.57 -6.66
C GLN A 81 9.00 -9.05 -6.81
N GLY A 82 8.07 -9.87 -7.29
CA GLY A 82 8.26 -11.31 -7.50
C GLY A 82 8.31 -12.16 -6.22
N VAL A 83 8.10 -11.57 -5.03
CA VAL A 83 8.11 -12.26 -3.74
C VAL A 83 6.75 -12.12 -3.05
N THR A 84 6.30 -10.89 -2.82
CA THR A 84 5.00 -10.63 -2.18
C THR A 84 3.94 -10.16 -3.14
N GLY A 85 4.34 -9.83 -4.37
CA GLY A 85 3.45 -9.37 -5.42
C GLY A 85 4.20 -8.91 -6.65
N TYR A 86 3.45 -8.24 -7.54
CA TYR A 86 3.99 -7.58 -8.71
C TYR A 86 3.53 -6.13 -8.76
N ILE A 87 4.47 -5.24 -9.06
CA ILE A 87 4.25 -3.80 -9.24
C ILE A 87 4.28 -3.54 -10.74
N VAL A 88 3.25 -2.87 -11.23
CA VAL A 88 3.04 -2.62 -12.66
C VAL A 88 2.65 -1.15 -12.89
N ASP A 89 2.84 -0.66 -14.11
CA ASP A 89 2.58 0.75 -14.42
C ASP A 89 1.20 0.98 -15.08
N GLY A 90 0.56 -0.09 -15.60
CA GLY A 90 -0.73 0.01 -16.28
C GLY A 90 -1.49 -1.31 -16.37
N ILE A 91 -2.67 -1.24 -16.99
CA ILE A 91 -3.61 -2.37 -17.09
C ILE A 91 -3.04 -3.51 -17.94
N GLU A 92 -2.36 -3.21 -19.04
CA GLU A 92 -1.78 -4.20 -19.94
C GLU A 92 -0.72 -5.04 -19.22
N GLU A 93 0.14 -4.39 -18.42
CA GLU A 93 1.12 -5.08 -17.60
C GLU A 93 0.45 -5.89 -16.48
N ALA A 94 -0.62 -5.36 -15.88
CA ALA A 94 -1.37 -6.07 -14.85
C ALA A 94 -1.96 -7.38 -15.36
N ILE A 95 -2.51 -7.38 -16.58
CA ILE A 95 -3.05 -8.57 -17.21
C ILE A 95 -1.94 -9.61 -17.43
N LEU A 96 -0.77 -9.19 -17.91
CA LEU A 96 0.37 -10.08 -18.13
C LEU A 96 0.98 -10.59 -16.83
N ALA A 97 0.99 -9.78 -15.78
CA ALA A 97 1.55 -10.15 -14.48
C ALA A 97 0.63 -11.09 -13.67
N LEU A 98 -0.68 -11.08 -13.90
CA LEU A 98 -1.65 -11.82 -13.08
C LEU A 98 -1.33 -13.33 -12.94
N PRO A 99 -0.99 -14.09 -13.99
CA PRO A 99 -0.60 -15.49 -13.84
C PRO A 99 0.62 -15.68 -12.94
N HIS A 100 1.57 -14.75 -12.97
CA HIS A 100 2.77 -14.79 -12.14
C HIS A 100 2.44 -14.47 -10.68
N VAL A 101 1.54 -13.51 -10.43
CA VAL A 101 1.08 -13.17 -9.07
C VAL A 101 0.44 -14.37 -8.40
N VAL A 102 -0.52 -15.02 -9.06
CA VAL A 102 -1.24 -16.18 -8.47
C VAL A 102 -0.35 -17.41 -8.28
N ALA A 103 0.77 -17.48 -8.98
CA ALA A 103 1.76 -18.56 -8.85
C ALA A 103 2.75 -18.36 -7.68
N LEU A 104 2.73 -17.20 -6.99
CA LEU A 104 3.65 -16.93 -5.88
C LEU A 104 3.41 -17.86 -4.70
N ASP A 105 4.50 -18.22 -4.00
CA ASP A 105 4.43 -19.01 -2.75
C ASP A 105 3.79 -18.17 -1.63
N ARG A 106 2.55 -18.47 -1.30
CA ARG A 106 1.78 -17.81 -0.25
C ARG A 106 2.46 -17.87 1.13
N ARG A 107 3.22 -18.92 1.40
CA ARG A 107 4.00 -19.05 2.65
C ARG A 107 5.16 -18.05 2.65
N ALA A 108 5.80 -17.81 1.51
CA ALA A 108 6.84 -16.79 1.39
C ALA A 108 6.25 -15.38 1.57
N VAL A 109 5.08 -15.10 0.98
CA VAL A 109 4.34 -13.85 1.19
C VAL A 109 4.09 -13.62 2.68
N ARG A 110 3.56 -14.63 3.39
CA ARG A 110 3.27 -14.56 4.83
C ARG A 110 4.55 -14.34 5.66
N ARG A 111 5.61 -15.10 5.41
CA ARG A 111 6.90 -14.92 6.11
C ARG A 111 7.42 -13.49 5.94
N ARG A 112 7.32 -12.94 4.73
CA ARG A 112 7.78 -11.58 4.46
C ARG A 112 6.99 -10.52 5.22
N PHE A 113 5.68 -10.72 5.38
CA PHE A 113 4.86 -9.90 6.26
C PHE A 113 5.35 -9.97 7.72
N GLU A 114 5.57 -11.16 8.24
CA GLU A 114 6.01 -11.36 9.63
C GLU A 114 7.36 -10.68 9.91
N ASP A 115 8.28 -10.72 8.95
CA ASP A 115 9.59 -10.10 9.05
C ASP A 115 9.53 -8.56 9.04
N ARG A 116 8.57 -7.98 8.31
CA ARG A 116 8.57 -6.53 8.05
C ARG A 116 7.48 -5.76 8.78
N PHE A 117 6.29 -6.32 8.91
CA PHE A 117 5.08 -5.58 9.30
C PHE A 117 4.46 -6.06 10.61
N SER A 118 5.10 -6.95 11.36
CA SER A 118 4.59 -7.35 12.66
C SER A 118 4.64 -6.20 13.68
N SER A 119 3.65 -6.15 14.59
CA SER A 119 3.59 -5.16 15.66
C SER A 119 4.85 -5.19 16.55
N THR A 120 5.41 -6.37 16.77
CA THR A 120 6.66 -6.56 17.51
C THR A 120 7.85 -5.88 16.80
N ARG A 121 7.94 -6.02 15.48
CA ARG A 121 8.96 -5.36 14.67
C ARG A 121 8.80 -3.84 14.73
N MET A 122 7.59 -3.34 14.53
CA MET A 122 7.26 -1.93 14.62
C MET A 122 7.67 -1.35 15.98
N ALA A 123 7.29 -1.99 17.08
CA ALA A 123 7.67 -1.54 18.42
C ALA A 123 9.19 -1.47 18.62
N LYS A 124 9.95 -2.46 18.14
CA LYS A 124 11.41 -2.46 18.19
C LYS A 124 12.03 -1.29 17.40
N ASP A 125 11.47 -0.98 16.24
CA ASP A 125 11.97 0.10 15.39
C ASP A 125 11.68 1.46 16.02
N TYR A 126 10.48 1.69 16.60
CA TYR A 126 10.18 2.88 17.39
C TYR A 126 11.12 3.05 18.57
N LEU A 127 11.37 1.98 19.35
CA LEU A 127 12.31 2.03 20.46
C LEU A 127 13.73 2.38 20.01
N ARG A 128 14.15 1.92 18.84
CA ARG A 128 15.47 2.27 18.27
C ARG A 128 15.54 3.76 17.96
N VAL A 129 14.50 4.31 17.33
CA VAL A 129 14.40 5.75 17.04
C VAL A 129 14.43 6.56 18.34
N TYR A 130 13.62 6.23 19.34
CA TYR A 130 13.61 6.94 20.61
C TYR A 130 14.97 6.89 21.33
N LYS A 131 15.66 5.74 21.30
CA LYS A 131 17.01 5.64 21.86
C LYS A 131 18.00 6.55 21.13
N SER A 132 17.93 6.61 19.80
CA SER A 132 18.81 7.48 19.01
C SER A 132 18.57 8.97 19.29
N LEU A 133 17.33 9.38 19.56
CA LEU A 133 17.00 10.76 19.90
C LEU A 133 17.43 11.14 21.31
N ARG A 134 17.54 10.18 22.23
CA ARG A 134 18.03 10.39 23.60
C ARG A 134 19.55 10.40 23.72
N ALA A 135 20.27 9.90 22.73
CA ALA A 135 21.73 9.99 22.72
C ALA A 135 22.15 11.48 22.65
N PRO A 136 23.11 11.93 23.46
CA PRO A 136 23.55 13.32 23.42
C PRO A 136 24.06 13.63 22.02
N ARG A 137 23.36 14.54 21.31
CA ARG A 137 23.83 15.07 20.02
C ARG A 137 25.11 15.85 20.28
N ASN A 138 26.20 15.41 19.68
CA ASN A 138 27.41 16.21 19.60
C ASN A 138 27.09 17.41 18.67
N LEU A 139 26.71 18.55 19.25
CA LEU A 139 26.29 19.78 18.56
C LEU A 139 27.37 20.38 17.63
N LYS A 140 28.58 19.82 17.63
CA LYS A 140 29.67 20.29 16.76
C LYS A 140 29.55 19.93 15.27
N GLN A 141 28.60 19.06 14.89
CA GLN A 141 28.41 18.66 13.48
C GLN A 141 27.24 19.33 12.76
N VAL A 142 26.45 20.16 13.42
CA VAL A 142 25.26 20.81 12.81
C VAL A 142 25.60 22.15 12.14
N SER A 143 26.78 22.75 12.46
CA SER A 143 27.17 24.08 11.96
C SER A 143 27.65 24.10 10.50
N SER A 144 27.81 22.97 9.81
CA SER A 144 28.37 22.96 8.44
C SER A 144 27.39 22.61 7.32
N ARG A 145 26.09 22.48 7.62
CA ARG A 145 25.04 22.14 6.63
C ARG A 145 23.78 23.00 6.71
N ALA A 146 23.90 24.23 7.17
CA ALA A 146 22.81 25.18 7.00
C ALA A 146 22.98 25.88 5.64
N GLU A 147 22.35 25.37 4.61
CA GLU A 147 22.09 26.18 3.41
C GLU A 147 21.06 27.26 3.77
N PRO A 148 21.21 28.50 3.27
CA PRO A 148 20.27 29.56 3.55
C PRO A 148 18.90 29.27 2.95
N VAL A 149 17.85 29.49 3.76
CA VAL A 149 16.43 29.16 3.46
C VAL A 149 15.80 30.17 2.47
N ASP A 150 16.58 31.03 1.81
CA ASP A 150 16.07 32.16 1.02
C ASP A 150 15.65 31.82 -0.42
N ALA A 151 15.66 30.54 -0.83
CA ALA A 151 15.41 30.18 -2.24
C ALA A 151 14.01 29.59 -2.54
N VAL A 152 13.08 29.49 -1.59
CA VAL A 152 11.78 28.79 -1.81
C VAL A 152 10.56 29.75 -1.88
N ALA A 153 10.77 31.05 -1.81
CA ALA A 153 9.65 32.03 -1.75
C ALA A 153 9.14 32.54 -3.11
N ALA A 154 9.53 31.98 -4.23
CA ALA A 154 9.21 32.59 -5.54
C ALA A 154 8.67 31.60 -6.58
N THR A 155 7.58 30.84 -6.30
CA THR A 155 6.74 30.29 -7.39
C THR A 155 5.42 29.71 -6.85
N TYR A 156 4.60 30.51 -6.20
CA TYR A 156 3.19 30.18 -6.05
C TYR A 156 2.36 31.15 -6.90
N HIS A 157 1.89 30.72 -8.07
CA HIS A 157 0.84 31.36 -8.83
C HIS A 157 -0.47 30.62 -8.58
N PRO A 158 -1.49 31.24 -7.98
CA PRO A 158 -2.83 30.67 -7.98
C PRO A 158 -3.41 30.82 -9.41
N ALA A 159 -3.89 29.74 -9.96
CA ALA A 159 -4.70 29.74 -11.18
C ALA A 159 -6.09 30.33 -10.88
N GLU A 160 -6.53 31.26 -11.71
CA GLU A 160 -7.89 31.79 -11.76
C GLU A 160 -8.90 30.73 -12.23
#